data_d4a3e039a069d49fc1f0037260770a01
#
_entry.id   d4a3e039a069d49fc1f0037260770a01
#
_cell.length_a   1.000
_cell.length_b   1.000
_cell.length_c   1.000
_cell.angle_alpha   90.00
_cell.angle_beta   90.00
_cell.angle_gamma   90.00
#
_symmetry.space_group_name_H-M   'P 1'
#
loop_
_entity.id
_entity.type
_entity.pdbx_description
1 polymer ?
#
loop_
_entity_poly.entity_id
_entity_poly.type
_entity_poly.pdbx_seq_one_letter_code
_entity_poly.pdbx_strand_id
1 'polypeptide(L)'
;MTTFDANHSSQNLWSWHLCVVLMISLIFVFIPEAVNAQRNQEEFGHLSLDEKWRGDFDGMVERRLVRVLVVLDKIGFFIDKGQYRGVSVELLEAFRDYINRGNKRKPLQVEVLFLPVYRDQLIPALLEGKGDIAVGNLTIIEDRLKKVDFSEPFLTSVKEIVITNSQAAPLSSIDDLSGRKVHIRKSSSYYQHLVELNKTFERRGLRPVNIIQADEHFEDSDLLQMLSEGLIAMTVVDDHIANLWSEIFSNLTLYRDIAINEDGDIGWAFRKNSPRLAEVVNTFLETTKKGTKVGNVIFKKYLHDNKWVKNVLPPEAIASYHSVVELFKKYADQYEFDYLMTKALAYQESQLDHSKRSPCGAFGIMQLLPQTAADKNVGIPNIEKLEDNVHAGHKYLRFIQDRYFNEPEIDNLNRNLLTFAAYNAGPKRILDLRSEAKRRGLEPNIWFKNVELIAAEKIGRETVQYVSNIYRYYIAYKLAKEKADRVQQRYISMAKITPDLSGFKMLKEIR
;
A
#
# COMPACT_ATOMS: atom_id res chain seq x y z
N MET A 1 95.79 12.55 19.73
CA MET A 1 95.31 12.51 18.38
C MET A 1 94.67 11.12 18.19
N THR A 2 93.50 10.93 18.06
CA THR A 2 92.28 11.41 17.57
C THR A 2 91.15 10.66 18.26
N THR A 3 90.19 11.42 18.72
CA THR A 3 88.92 10.97 19.35
C THR A 3 88.06 10.26 18.33
N PHE A 4 87.42 9.20 18.73
CA PHE A 4 86.31 8.57 18.02
C PHE A 4 85.05 8.69 18.86
N ASP A 5 84.05 9.42 18.33
CA ASP A 5 82.77 9.67 18.91
C ASP A 5 81.90 8.43 18.92
N ALA A 6 81.41 8.07 20.10
CA ALA A 6 80.33 7.08 20.30
C ALA A 6 79.00 7.81 20.47
N ASN A 7 78.27 8.06 19.38
CA ASN A 7 76.90 8.57 19.48
C ASN A 7 76.13 8.26 18.15
N HIS A 8 75.69 7.00 17.97
CA HIS A 8 74.65 6.68 16.97
C HIS A 8 74.03 5.32 17.20
N SER A 9 73.35 5.08 18.32
CA SER A 9 72.58 3.85 18.47
C SER A 9 71.31 3.96 19.38
N SER A 10 70.92 5.16 19.82
CA SER A 10 69.72 5.28 20.71
C SER A 10 68.48 5.89 20.06
N GLN A 11 68.52 6.31 18.82
CA GLN A 11 67.34 6.93 18.16
C GLN A 11 66.43 5.97 17.39
N ASN A 12 66.86 4.74 17.09
CA ASN A 12 66.06 3.83 16.28
C ASN A 12 65.11 2.91 17.13
N LEU A 13 65.28 2.84 18.42
CA LEU A 13 64.39 2.01 19.30
C LEU A 13 63.10 2.73 19.65
N TRP A 14 63.07 4.05 19.68
CA TRP A 14 61.89 4.86 20.00
C TRP A 14 60.93 4.98 18.81
N SER A 15 61.41 4.94 17.59
CA SER A 15 60.56 5.00 16.39
C SER A 15 59.75 3.73 16.16
N TRP A 16 60.27 2.55 16.54
CA TRP A 16 59.55 1.28 16.42
C TRP A 16 58.41 1.14 17.44
N HIS A 17 58.62 1.58 18.68
CA HIS A 17 57.57 1.56 19.71
C HIS A 17 56.44 2.55 19.38
N LEU A 18 56.70 3.70 18.79
CA LEU A 18 55.68 4.64 18.37
C LEU A 18 54.86 4.14 17.19
N CYS A 19 55.45 3.46 16.22
CA CYS A 19 54.74 2.83 15.11
C CYS A 19 53.88 1.65 15.54
N VAL A 20 54.32 0.82 16.48
CA VAL A 20 53.53 -0.30 17.00
C VAL A 20 52.37 0.18 17.87
N VAL A 21 52.54 1.21 18.70
CA VAL A 21 51.45 1.81 19.48
C VAL A 21 50.44 2.53 18.59
N LEU A 22 50.89 3.20 17.52
CA LEU A 22 49.99 3.79 16.53
C LEU A 22 49.24 2.74 15.69
N MET A 23 49.86 1.60 15.33
CA MET A 23 49.18 0.53 14.66
C MET A 23 48.15 -0.20 15.56
N ILE A 24 48.46 -0.41 16.84
CA ILE A 24 47.52 -0.97 17.79
C ILE A 24 46.38 0.00 18.08
N SER A 25 46.63 1.31 18.16
CA SER A 25 45.60 2.34 18.31
C SER A 25 44.69 2.44 17.07
N LEU A 26 45.22 2.26 15.86
CA LEU A 26 44.44 2.19 14.62
C LEU A 26 43.56 0.91 14.54
N ILE A 27 44.03 -0.23 15.07
CA ILE A 27 43.25 -1.46 15.12
C ILE A 27 42.09 -1.34 16.13
N PHE A 28 42.27 -0.66 17.25
CA PHE A 28 41.19 -0.46 18.25
C PHE A 28 40.16 0.61 17.87
N VAL A 29 40.49 1.57 16.99
CA VAL A 29 39.54 2.56 16.46
C VAL A 29 38.67 1.98 15.33
N PHE A 30 39.18 0.96 14.60
CA PHE A 30 38.42 0.33 13.49
C PHE A 30 37.48 -0.81 13.92
N ILE A 31 37.68 -1.43 15.11
CA ILE A 31 36.82 -2.49 15.62
C ILE A 31 35.39 -1.98 15.98
N PRO A 32 35.20 -0.78 16.59
CA PRO A 32 33.84 -0.27 16.82
C PRO A 32 33.06 0.08 15.54
N GLU A 33 33.73 0.55 14.49
CA GLU A 33 33.07 0.84 13.22
C GLU A 33 32.67 -0.41 12.44
N ALA A 34 33.50 -1.45 12.45
CA ALA A 34 33.15 -2.73 11.81
C ALA A 34 32.03 -3.46 12.55
N VAL A 35 32.00 -3.43 13.89
CA VAL A 35 30.92 -4.00 14.70
C VAL A 35 29.64 -3.19 14.57
N ASN A 36 29.72 -1.86 14.50
CA ASN A 36 28.56 -1.01 14.22
C ASN A 36 28.09 -1.15 12.77
N ALA A 37 28.98 -1.36 11.80
CA ALA A 37 28.60 -1.61 10.41
C ALA A 37 27.91 -2.97 10.27
N GLN A 38 28.37 -4.00 10.99
CA GLN A 38 27.73 -5.32 11.00
C GLN A 38 26.36 -5.28 11.72
N ARG A 39 26.26 -4.55 12.83
CA ARG A 39 24.99 -4.31 13.53
C ARG A 39 24.01 -3.48 12.69
N ASN A 40 24.51 -2.50 11.93
CA ASN A 40 23.71 -1.75 10.97
C ASN A 40 23.30 -2.60 9.75
N GLN A 41 24.08 -3.61 9.35
CA GLN A 41 23.71 -4.54 8.27
C GLN A 41 22.53 -5.44 8.65
N GLU A 42 22.42 -5.88 9.90
CA GLU A 42 21.25 -6.62 10.40
C GLU A 42 20.01 -5.70 10.54
N GLU A 43 20.19 -4.42 10.85
CA GLU A 43 19.11 -3.45 11.03
C GLU A 43 18.42 -3.01 9.73
N PHE A 44 19.06 -3.06 8.58
CA PHE A 44 18.54 -2.56 7.30
C PHE A 44 18.05 -3.66 6.34
N GLY A 45 18.17 -4.93 6.71
CA GLY A 45 17.94 -6.09 5.84
C GLY A 45 16.49 -6.38 5.43
N HIS A 46 15.49 -5.59 5.84
CA HIS A 46 14.11 -6.10 5.88
C HIS A 46 13.04 -5.24 5.17
N LEU A 47 13.36 -4.56 4.10
CA LEU A 47 12.35 -3.86 3.28
C LEU A 47 11.81 -4.71 2.11
N SER A 48 12.08 -6.00 2.06
CA SER A 48 11.47 -6.89 1.07
C SER A 48 10.00 -7.14 1.39
N LEU A 49 9.12 -6.72 0.49
CA LEU A 49 7.66 -6.91 0.61
C LEU A 49 7.25 -8.39 0.63
N ASP A 50 8.09 -9.27 0.07
CA ASP A 50 7.82 -10.70 -0.03
C ASP A 50 8.38 -11.51 1.16
N GLU A 51 9.08 -10.87 2.09
CA GLU A 51 9.67 -11.58 3.22
C GLU A 51 8.62 -12.02 4.23
N LYS A 52 8.56 -13.32 4.46
CA LYS A 52 7.76 -13.91 5.53
C LYS A 52 8.47 -13.68 6.87
N TRP A 53 7.87 -12.84 7.70
CA TRP A 53 8.36 -12.58 9.04
C TRP A 53 7.24 -12.82 10.06
N ARG A 54 7.62 -13.39 11.19
CA ARG A 54 6.71 -13.67 12.29
C ARG A 54 7.39 -13.26 13.59
N GLY A 55 6.74 -12.43 14.35
CA GLY A 55 7.22 -11.95 15.64
C GLY A 55 6.19 -11.00 16.25
N ASP A 56 6.47 -10.51 17.43
CA ASP A 56 5.62 -9.56 18.15
C ASP A 56 6.14 -8.11 17.96
N PHE A 57 5.50 -7.14 18.61
CA PHE A 57 5.74 -5.71 18.43
C PHE A 57 7.19 -5.30 18.68
N ASP A 58 7.86 -5.89 19.67
CA ASP A 58 9.26 -5.56 19.98
C ASP A 58 10.19 -5.79 18.77
N GLY A 59 10.04 -6.93 18.09
CA GLY A 59 10.78 -7.20 16.85
C GLY A 59 10.35 -6.30 15.68
N MET A 60 9.11 -5.79 15.67
CA MET A 60 8.70 -4.77 14.68
C MET A 60 9.41 -3.44 14.94
N VAL A 61 9.59 -3.06 16.20
CA VAL A 61 10.34 -1.86 16.59
C VAL A 61 11.82 -2.00 16.26
N GLU A 62 12.43 -3.15 16.55
CA GLU A 62 13.84 -3.43 16.21
C GLU A 62 14.11 -3.28 14.71
N ARG A 63 13.27 -3.89 13.86
CA ARG A 63 13.38 -3.76 12.40
C ARG A 63 12.75 -2.46 11.85
N ARG A 64 12.17 -1.61 12.71
CA ARG A 64 11.52 -0.33 12.38
C ARG A 64 10.46 -0.42 11.29
N LEU A 65 9.68 -1.50 11.30
CA LEU A 65 8.69 -1.78 10.26
C LEU A 65 7.50 -2.53 10.83
N VAL A 66 6.31 -1.97 10.64
CA VAL A 66 5.01 -2.64 10.82
C VAL A 66 4.36 -2.77 9.44
N ARG A 67 4.06 -3.98 9.01
CA ARG A 67 3.41 -4.27 7.73
C ARG A 67 1.92 -4.47 7.96
N VAL A 68 1.10 -3.65 7.33
CA VAL A 68 -0.35 -3.73 7.46
C VAL A 68 -0.98 -4.16 6.15
N LEU A 69 -1.63 -5.32 6.17
CA LEU A 69 -2.44 -5.80 5.07
C LEU A 69 -3.74 -5.01 5.02
N VAL A 70 -4.04 -4.38 3.90
CA VAL A 70 -5.22 -3.55 3.68
C VAL A 70 -5.97 -4.00 2.43
N VAL A 71 -7.27 -3.73 2.38
CA VAL A 71 -8.11 -4.01 1.21
C VAL A 71 -8.34 -2.73 0.43
N LEU A 72 -8.13 -2.79 -0.89
CA LEU A 72 -8.56 -1.71 -1.77
C LEU A 72 -10.09 -1.71 -1.85
N ASP A 73 -10.71 -0.76 -1.18
CA ASP A 73 -12.14 -0.48 -1.25
C ASP A 73 -12.40 1.02 -1.35
N LYS A 74 -13.65 1.43 -1.50
CA LYS A 74 -13.99 2.85 -1.69
C LYS A 74 -14.19 3.62 -0.37
N ILE A 75 -13.94 3.03 0.81
CA ILE A 75 -14.16 3.65 2.13
C ILE A 75 -12.91 3.52 3.01
N GLY A 76 -12.38 2.31 3.14
CA GLY A 76 -11.29 1.99 4.06
C GLY A 76 -9.92 2.38 3.54
N PHE A 77 -9.60 1.94 2.32
CA PHE A 77 -8.33 2.22 1.66
C PHE A 77 -8.52 2.35 0.15
N PHE A 78 -8.39 3.54 -0.37
CA PHE A 78 -8.47 3.84 -1.80
C PHE A 78 -7.40 4.85 -2.23
N ILE A 79 -7.23 4.98 -3.54
CA ILE A 79 -6.28 5.93 -4.12
C ILE A 79 -7.09 7.04 -4.80
N ASP A 80 -6.92 8.26 -4.30
CA ASP A 80 -7.52 9.47 -4.86
C ASP A 80 -6.42 10.44 -5.30
N LYS A 81 -6.38 10.78 -6.59
CA LYS A 81 -5.34 11.65 -7.19
C LYS A 81 -3.92 11.23 -6.81
N GLY A 82 -3.71 9.92 -6.74
CA GLY A 82 -2.44 9.32 -6.33
C GLY A 82 -2.21 9.26 -4.82
N GLN A 83 -3.04 9.85 -3.98
CA GLN A 83 -2.92 9.81 -2.52
C GLN A 83 -3.72 8.66 -1.94
N TYR A 84 -3.16 8.03 -0.91
CA TYR A 84 -3.91 7.09 -0.09
C TYR A 84 -4.94 7.84 0.76
N ARG A 85 -6.17 7.36 0.75
CA ARG A 85 -7.32 7.91 1.44
C ARG A 85 -8.14 6.80 2.06
N GLY A 86 -8.95 7.15 3.04
CA GLY A 86 -9.92 6.25 3.66
C GLY A 86 -9.77 6.13 5.16
N VAL A 87 -10.75 5.50 5.79
CA VAL A 87 -10.80 5.30 7.25
C VAL A 87 -9.55 4.57 7.74
N SER A 88 -9.18 3.47 7.06
CA SER A 88 -8.01 2.67 7.43
C SER A 88 -6.72 3.45 7.29
N VAL A 89 -6.60 4.31 6.26
CA VAL A 89 -5.40 5.14 6.06
C VAL A 89 -5.23 6.11 7.22
N GLU A 90 -6.28 6.86 7.57
CA GLU A 90 -6.17 7.86 8.63
C GLU A 90 -5.93 7.25 10.00
N LEU A 91 -6.58 6.10 10.30
CA LEU A 91 -6.32 5.36 11.53
C LEU A 91 -4.88 4.84 11.59
N LEU A 92 -4.35 4.31 10.49
CA LEU A 92 -3.00 3.75 10.44
C LEU A 92 -1.91 4.84 10.43
N GLU A 93 -2.17 6.01 9.83
CA GLU A 93 -1.30 7.17 9.96
C GLU A 93 -1.27 7.68 11.40
N ALA A 94 -2.42 7.77 12.06
CA ALA A 94 -2.50 8.10 13.48
C ALA A 94 -1.81 7.05 14.36
N PHE A 95 -1.89 5.75 14.00
CA PHE A 95 -1.16 4.68 14.68
C PHE A 95 0.35 4.82 14.50
N ARG A 96 0.83 5.12 13.29
CA ARG A 96 2.25 5.43 13.05
C ARG A 96 2.74 6.55 13.95
N ASP A 97 1.98 7.64 14.04
CA ASP A 97 2.33 8.77 14.88
C ASP A 97 2.30 8.41 16.37
N TYR A 98 1.36 7.54 16.78
CA TYR A 98 1.24 7.03 18.13
C TYR A 98 2.47 6.20 18.54
N ILE A 99 2.88 5.22 17.76
CA ILE A 99 4.02 4.34 18.10
C ILE A 99 5.36 5.05 18.02
N ASN A 100 5.43 6.22 17.37
CA ASN A 100 6.61 7.06 17.28
C ASN A 100 6.61 8.23 18.28
N ARG A 101 5.64 8.30 19.20
CA ARG A 101 5.61 9.33 20.25
C ARG A 101 6.89 9.27 21.07
N GLY A 102 7.57 10.43 21.22
CA GLY A 102 8.85 10.50 21.92
C GLY A 102 10.09 10.23 21.08
N ASN A 103 9.94 9.64 19.89
CA ASN A 103 11.05 9.43 18.97
C ASN A 103 11.15 10.56 17.93
N LYS A 104 11.82 11.66 18.31
CA LYS A 104 11.99 12.85 17.46
C LYS A 104 12.96 12.63 16.28
N ARG A 105 13.77 11.57 16.31
CA ARG A 105 14.76 11.29 15.27
C ARG A 105 14.11 10.50 14.13
N LYS A 106 13.75 11.17 13.04
CA LYS A 106 13.13 10.54 11.85
C LYS A 106 13.81 9.22 11.41
N PRO A 107 15.15 9.10 11.39
CA PRO A 107 15.81 7.84 11.01
C PRO A 107 15.56 6.66 11.95
N LEU A 108 15.04 6.90 13.15
CA LEU A 108 14.75 5.86 14.14
C LEU A 108 13.26 5.54 14.27
N GLN A 109 12.40 6.19 13.48
CA GLN A 109 10.96 5.95 13.52
C GLN A 109 10.60 4.60 12.90
N VAL A 110 9.57 3.99 13.45
CA VAL A 110 8.94 2.78 12.92
C VAL A 110 8.04 3.19 11.75
N GLU A 111 8.28 2.61 10.59
CA GLU A 111 7.43 2.79 9.42
C GLU A 111 6.20 1.89 9.50
N VAL A 112 5.04 2.42 9.11
CA VAL A 112 3.82 1.64 8.91
C VAL A 112 3.57 1.51 7.42
N LEU A 113 3.73 0.29 6.91
CA LEU A 113 3.69 -0.03 5.50
C LEU A 113 2.33 -0.63 5.12
N PHE A 114 1.59 0.05 4.23
CA PHE A 114 0.34 -0.48 3.68
C PHE A 114 0.63 -1.50 2.59
N LEU A 115 0.13 -2.72 2.75
CA LEU A 115 0.24 -3.80 1.78
C LEU A 115 -1.16 -4.15 1.25
N PRO A 116 -1.57 -3.60 0.10
CA PRO A 116 -2.85 -3.95 -0.50
C PRO A 116 -2.90 -5.41 -0.89
N VAL A 117 -3.97 -6.10 -0.46
CA VAL A 117 -4.27 -7.49 -0.81
C VAL A 117 -5.76 -7.62 -1.12
N TYR A 118 -6.17 -8.72 -1.73
CA TYR A 118 -7.58 -9.05 -1.84
C TYR A 118 -8.16 -9.45 -0.48
N ARG A 119 -9.46 -9.24 -0.29
CA ARG A 119 -10.13 -9.46 1.00
C ARG A 119 -9.99 -10.89 1.50
N ASP A 120 -10.15 -11.87 0.62
CA ASP A 120 -9.98 -13.30 0.93
C ASP A 120 -8.54 -13.67 1.31
N GLN A 121 -7.56 -12.83 0.93
CA GLN A 121 -6.14 -13.02 1.24
C GLN A 121 -5.69 -12.36 2.55
N LEU A 122 -6.51 -11.51 3.19
CA LEU A 122 -6.12 -10.82 4.44
C LEU A 122 -5.62 -11.79 5.51
N ILE A 123 -6.46 -12.75 5.90
CA ILE A 123 -6.12 -13.73 6.95
C ILE A 123 -5.06 -14.73 6.47
N PRO A 124 -5.15 -15.35 5.29
CA PRO A 124 -4.09 -16.21 4.78
C PRO A 124 -2.71 -15.54 4.73
N ALA A 125 -2.61 -14.34 4.17
CA ALA A 125 -1.35 -13.60 4.08
C ALA A 125 -0.80 -13.23 5.48
N LEU A 126 -1.67 -12.89 6.43
CA LEU A 126 -1.30 -12.64 7.82
C LEU A 126 -0.68 -13.88 8.47
N LEU A 127 -1.32 -15.04 8.30
CA LEU A 127 -0.84 -16.33 8.81
C LEU A 127 0.46 -16.78 8.14
N GLU A 128 0.65 -16.46 6.86
CA GLU A 128 1.91 -16.71 6.16
C GLU A 128 3.06 -15.81 6.61
N GLY A 129 2.77 -14.76 7.38
CA GLY A 129 3.79 -13.80 7.83
C GLY A 129 4.13 -12.72 6.80
N LYS A 130 3.29 -12.50 5.79
CA LYS A 130 3.43 -11.44 4.78
C LYS A 130 3.04 -10.06 5.32
N GLY A 131 2.25 -10.02 6.38
CA GLY A 131 1.87 -8.81 7.13
C GLY A 131 1.90 -9.06 8.63
N ASP A 132 1.78 -8.01 9.40
CA ASP A 132 1.82 -8.06 10.87
C ASP A 132 0.44 -7.75 11.45
N ILE A 133 -0.32 -6.87 10.81
CA ILE A 133 -1.70 -6.49 11.12
C ILE A 133 -2.53 -6.60 9.83
N ALA A 134 -3.79 -6.99 9.93
CA ALA A 134 -4.75 -6.95 8.83
C ALA A 134 -5.91 -5.99 9.18
N VAL A 135 -6.16 -5.04 8.29
CA VAL A 135 -7.18 -3.98 8.44
C VAL A 135 -8.05 -3.93 7.19
N GLY A 136 -9.36 -4.17 7.33
CA GLY A 136 -10.24 -4.24 6.16
C GLY A 136 -11.72 -4.38 6.51
N ASN A 137 -12.21 -3.67 7.52
CA ASN A 137 -13.59 -3.81 8.01
C ASN A 137 -13.91 -5.29 8.35
N LEU A 138 -13.05 -5.90 9.19
CA LEU A 138 -13.15 -7.30 9.56
C LEU A 138 -14.05 -7.46 10.79
N THR A 139 -15.23 -8.02 10.60
CA THR A 139 -16.12 -8.44 11.70
C THR A 139 -15.47 -9.56 12.50
N ILE A 140 -15.47 -9.45 13.80
CA ILE A 140 -14.96 -10.45 14.74
C ILE A 140 -15.98 -11.58 14.79
N ILE A 141 -15.62 -12.75 14.24
CA ILE A 141 -16.47 -13.95 14.22
C ILE A 141 -15.66 -15.16 14.69
N GLU A 142 -16.35 -16.15 15.21
CA GLU A 142 -15.73 -17.33 15.84
C GLU A 142 -14.74 -18.05 14.92
N ASP A 143 -15.08 -18.21 13.64
CA ASP A 143 -14.20 -18.88 12.68
C ASP A 143 -12.89 -18.12 12.38
N ARG A 144 -12.92 -16.80 12.49
CA ARG A 144 -11.72 -15.97 12.40
C ARG A 144 -10.91 -16.03 13.68
N LEU A 145 -11.58 -15.99 14.85
CA LEU A 145 -10.95 -16.13 16.18
C LEU A 145 -10.23 -17.47 16.37
N LYS A 146 -10.66 -18.54 15.71
CA LYS A 146 -9.91 -19.81 15.70
C LYS A 146 -8.52 -19.69 15.07
N LYS A 147 -8.33 -18.76 14.14
CA LYS A 147 -7.11 -18.61 13.31
C LYS A 147 -6.22 -17.46 13.75
N VAL A 148 -6.80 -16.33 14.11
CA VAL A 148 -6.12 -15.07 14.43
C VAL A 148 -6.69 -14.48 15.71
N ASP A 149 -5.96 -13.53 16.30
CA ASP A 149 -6.48 -12.67 17.37
C ASP A 149 -6.94 -11.34 16.78
N PHE A 150 -7.80 -10.65 17.50
CA PHE A 150 -8.29 -9.33 17.16
C PHE A 150 -7.97 -8.31 18.25
N SER A 151 -7.89 -7.06 17.86
CA SER A 151 -7.92 -5.95 18.79
C SER A 151 -9.28 -5.85 19.48
N GLU A 152 -9.36 -5.06 20.56
CA GLU A 152 -10.62 -4.49 21.00
C GLU A 152 -11.31 -3.82 19.81
N PRO A 153 -12.66 -3.93 19.72
CA PRO A 153 -13.36 -3.39 18.58
C PRO A 153 -13.27 -1.86 18.53
N PHE A 154 -13.01 -1.33 17.35
CA PHE A 154 -13.04 0.11 17.10
C PHE A 154 -14.41 0.60 16.61
N LEU A 155 -15.26 -0.33 16.17
CA LEU A 155 -16.65 -0.12 15.77
C LEU A 155 -17.48 -1.28 16.30
N THR A 156 -18.55 -0.98 17.04
CA THR A 156 -19.41 -1.97 17.72
C THR A 156 -20.86 -1.85 17.26
N SER A 157 -21.64 -2.89 17.53
CA SER A 157 -23.08 -2.95 17.25
C SER A 157 -23.41 -2.68 15.78
N VAL A 158 -22.60 -3.25 14.89
CA VAL A 158 -22.78 -3.16 13.45
C VAL A 158 -23.84 -4.19 13.03
N LYS A 159 -24.87 -3.72 12.34
CA LYS A 159 -25.92 -4.59 11.79
C LYS A 159 -25.60 -5.01 10.36
N GLU A 160 -25.68 -6.29 10.08
CA GLU A 160 -25.60 -6.82 8.71
C GLU A 160 -27.02 -6.87 8.13
N ILE A 161 -27.40 -5.83 7.37
CA ILE A 161 -28.77 -5.62 6.89
C ILE A 161 -28.96 -6.07 5.45
N VAL A 162 -30.20 -6.49 5.15
CA VAL A 162 -30.60 -6.86 3.80
C VAL A 162 -30.89 -5.64 2.96
N ILE A 163 -30.44 -5.67 1.69
CA ILE A 163 -30.65 -4.59 0.73
C ILE A 163 -31.16 -5.20 -0.58
N THR A 164 -32.18 -4.56 -1.15
CA THR A 164 -32.73 -4.92 -2.46
C THR A 164 -32.74 -3.72 -3.39
N ASN A 165 -32.92 -3.97 -4.67
CA ASN A 165 -33.34 -2.95 -5.62
C ASN A 165 -34.80 -2.56 -5.30
N SER A 166 -35.16 -1.30 -5.52
CA SER A 166 -36.51 -0.76 -5.27
C SER A 166 -37.62 -1.44 -6.09
N GLN A 167 -37.28 -2.16 -7.15
CA GLN A 167 -38.22 -2.96 -7.95
C GLN A 167 -38.43 -4.38 -7.45
N ALA A 168 -37.63 -4.83 -6.48
CA ALA A 168 -37.77 -6.18 -5.91
C ALA A 168 -39.03 -6.29 -5.03
N ALA A 169 -39.59 -7.49 -4.90
CA ALA A 169 -40.67 -7.71 -3.98
C ALA A 169 -40.25 -7.37 -2.55
N PRO A 170 -41.07 -6.60 -1.81
CA PRO A 170 -40.72 -6.12 -0.48
C PRO A 170 -40.53 -7.26 0.52
N LEU A 171 -39.78 -6.98 1.57
CA LEU A 171 -39.58 -7.86 2.71
C LEU A 171 -40.30 -7.28 3.94
N SER A 172 -40.93 -8.11 4.74
CA SER A 172 -41.57 -7.73 5.99
C SER A 172 -40.84 -8.32 7.20
N SER A 173 -40.14 -9.42 7.00
CA SER A 173 -39.42 -10.15 8.06
C SER A 173 -38.22 -10.91 7.48
N ILE A 174 -37.35 -11.42 8.36
CA ILE A 174 -36.21 -12.28 7.99
C ILE A 174 -36.68 -13.56 7.29
N ASP A 175 -37.90 -14.07 7.59
CA ASP A 175 -38.42 -15.26 6.98
C ASP A 175 -38.74 -15.11 5.49
N ASP A 176 -38.94 -13.90 5.03
CA ASP A 176 -39.13 -13.59 3.60
C ASP A 176 -37.87 -13.84 2.74
N LEU A 177 -36.74 -14.10 3.39
CA LEU A 177 -35.51 -14.55 2.71
C LEU A 177 -35.60 -16.03 2.27
N SER A 178 -36.56 -16.79 2.79
CA SER A 178 -36.75 -18.22 2.48
C SER A 178 -36.84 -18.47 0.96
N GLY A 179 -35.85 -19.20 0.42
CA GLY A 179 -35.74 -19.51 -1.00
C GLY A 179 -35.32 -18.35 -1.90
N ARG A 180 -35.05 -17.15 -1.37
CA ARG A 180 -34.58 -16.01 -2.13
C ARG A 180 -33.10 -16.18 -2.49
N LYS A 181 -32.68 -15.55 -3.61
CA LYS A 181 -31.27 -15.49 -4.03
C LYS A 181 -30.60 -14.27 -3.40
N VAL A 182 -29.52 -14.49 -2.65
CA VAL A 182 -28.69 -13.44 -2.05
C VAL A 182 -27.26 -13.56 -2.55
N HIS A 183 -26.73 -12.48 -3.12
CA HIS A 183 -25.38 -12.46 -3.68
C HIS A 183 -24.39 -11.97 -2.61
N ILE A 184 -23.43 -12.81 -2.23
CA ILE A 184 -22.49 -12.58 -1.12
C ILE A 184 -21.12 -13.13 -1.45
N ARG A 185 -20.06 -12.44 -1.05
CA ARG A 185 -18.69 -13.00 -1.06
C ARG A 185 -18.56 -14.10 0.00
N LYS A 186 -17.91 -15.19 -0.34
CA LYS A 186 -17.65 -16.29 0.58
C LYS A 186 -16.76 -15.90 1.76
N SER A 187 -15.83 -14.96 1.55
CA SER A 187 -14.90 -14.46 2.59
C SER A 187 -15.55 -13.52 3.61
N SER A 188 -16.78 -13.03 3.36
CA SER A 188 -17.48 -12.11 4.25
C SER A 188 -18.08 -12.82 5.49
N SER A 189 -18.30 -12.08 6.58
CA SER A 189 -19.08 -12.52 7.74
C SER A 189 -20.52 -12.82 7.36
N TYR A 190 -21.07 -12.07 6.41
CA TYR A 190 -22.42 -12.22 5.89
C TYR A 190 -22.69 -13.65 5.37
N TYR A 191 -21.71 -14.25 4.67
CA TYR A 191 -21.82 -15.62 4.19
C TYR A 191 -22.03 -16.60 5.37
N GLN A 192 -21.25 -16.43 6.42
CA GLN A 192 -21.29 -17.31 7.59
C GLN A 192 -22.61 -17.16 8.35
N HIS A 193 -23.07 -15.93 8.57
CA HIS A 193 -24.35 -15.67 9.22
C HIS A 193 -25.54 -16.17 8.39
N LEU A 194 -25.50 -16.08 7.06
CA LEU A 194 -26.52 -16.69 6.19
C LEU A 194 -26.51 -18.21 6.25
N VAL A 195 -25.37 -18.85 6.39
CA VAL A 195 -25.26 -20.31 6.59
C VAL A 195 -25.90 -20.71 7.92
N GLU A 196 -25.69 -19.94 9.01
CA GLU A 196 -26.33 -20.19 10.29
C GLU A 196 -27.83 -19.92 10.23
N LEU A 197 -28.28 -18.88 9.54
CA LEU A 197 -29.69 -18.61 9.29
C LEU A 197 -30.34 -19.78 8.54
N ASN A 198 -29.67 -20.35 7.55
CA ASN A 198 -30.16 -21.51 6.80
C ASN A 198 -30.35 -22.73 7.68
N LYS A 199 -29.46 -23.01 8.63
CA LYS A 199 -29.69 -24.09 9.64
C LYS A 199 -30.93 -23.82 10.49
N THR A 200 -31.22 -22.56 10.79
CA THR A 200 -32.40 -22.15 11.53
C THR A 200 -33.67 -22.31 10.69
N PHE A 201 -33.61 -21.94 9.41
CA PHE A 201 -34.72 -22.12 8.47
C PHE A 201 -35.06 -23.60 8.28
N GLU A 202 -34.06 -24.45 8.08
CA GLU A 202 -34.24 -25.91 7.95
C GLU A 202 -34.95 -26.50 9.19
N ARG A 203 -34.51 -26.11 10.41
CA ARG A 203 -35.15 -26.56 11.65
C ARG A 203 -36.62 -26.12 11.78
N ARG A 204 -36.98 -25.00 11.14
CA ARG A 204 -38.34 -24.45 11.11
C ARG A 204 -39.17 -24.91 9.90
N GLY A 205 -38.60 -25.76 9.03
CA GLY A 205 -39.27 -26.24 7.81
C GLY A 205 -39.37 -25.19 6.70
N LEU A 206 -38.57 -24.08 6.78
CA LEU A 206 -38.46 -23.07 5.74
C LEU A 206 -37.40 -23.47 4.73
N ARG A 207 -37.58 -23.02 3.48
CA ARG A 207 -36.57 -23.23 2.45
C ARG A 207 -35.31 -22.39 2.78
N PRO A 208 -34.08 -22.93 2.66
CA PRO A 208 -32.89 -22.18 2.88
C PRO A 208 -32.77 -21.02 1.89
N VAL A 209 -32.11 -19.96 2.32
CA VAL A 209 -31.68 -18.86 1.43
C VAL A 209 -30.73 -19.41 0.36
N ASN A 210 -30.98 -19.09 -0.89
CA ASN A 210 -30.11 -19.49 -1.99
C ASN A 210 -28.93 -18.52 -2.06
N ILE A 211 -27.82 -18.87 -1.42
CA ILE A 211 -26.61 -18.04 -1.37
C ILE A 211 -25.85 -18.16 -2.70
N ILE A 212 -25.81 -17.08 -3.47
CA ILE A 212 -25.05 -16.97 -4.70
C ILE A 212 -23.70 -16.37 -4.36
N GLN A 213 -22.62 -17.12 -4.57
CA GLN A 213 -21.29 -16.64 -4.29
C GLN A 213 -20.86 -15.58 -5.34
N ALA A 214 -20.66 -14.37 -4.88
CA ALA A 214 -20.06 -13.30 -5.68
C ALA A 214 -18.55 -13.51 -5.80
N ASP A 215 -17.97 -12.90 -6.83
CA ASP A 215 -16.52 -12.90 -7.02
C ASP A 215 -15.83 -12.17 -5.87
N GLU A 216 -14.73 -12.72 -5.35
CA GLU A 216 -13.97 -12.15 -4.22
C GLU A 216 -13.30 -10.81 -4.54
N HIS A 217 -13.23 -10.43 -5.82
CA HIS A 217 -12.71 -9.12 -6.23
C HIS A 217 -13.73 -7.98 -6.07
N PHE A 218 -15.02 -8.30 -5.93
CA PHE A 218 -16.02 -7.28 -5.62
C PHE A 218 -15.91 -6.87 -4.15
N GLU A 219 -16.10 -5.59 -3.89
CA GLU A 219 -16.34 -5.07 -2.56
C GLU A 219 -17.82 -4.75 -2.37
N ASP A 220 -18.23 -4.42 -1.14
CA ASP A 220 -19.63 -4.13 -0.83
C ASP A 220 -20.19 -3.01 -1.71
N SER A 221 -19.39 -1.99 -2.00
CA SER A 221 -19.76 -0.92 -2.93
C SER A 221 -20.03 -1.41 -4.35
N ASP A 222 -19.30 -2.44 -4.81
CA ASP A 222 -19.49 -2.98 -6.15
C ASP A 222 -20.78 -3.81 -6.22
N LEU A 223 -21.08 -4.60 -5.17
CA LEU A 223 -22.33 -5.34 -5.06
C LEU A 223 -23.54 -4.39 -4.96
N LEU A 224 -23.44 -3.28 -4.20
CA LEU A 224 -24.47 -2.27 -4.12
C LEU A 224 -24.71 -1.56 -5.46
N GLN A 225 -23.64 -1.30 -6.21
CA GLN A 225 -23.74 -0.76 -7.56
C GLN A 225 -24.46 -1.76 -8.49
N MET A 226 -24.04 -3.03 -8.49
CA MET A 226 -24.72 -4.10 -9.29
C MET A 226 -26.20 -4.24 -8.91
N LEU A 227 -26.51 -4.10 -7.64
CA LEU A 227 -27.89 -4.10 -7.14
C LEU A 227 -28.68 -2.89 -7.70
N SER A 228 -28.09 -1.71 -7.65
CA SER A 228 -28.67 -0.48 -8.20
C SER A 228 -28.92 -0.61 -9.72
N GLU A 229 -28.04 -1.27 -10.43
CA GLU A 229 -28.15 -1.51 -11.89
C GLU A 229 -29.08 -2.68 -12.24
N GLY A 230 -29.65 -3.38 -11.24
CA GLY A 230 -30.54 -4.53 -11.44
C GLY A 230 -29.84 -5.81 -11.89
N LEU A 231 -28.51 -5.87 -11.82
CA LEU A 231 -27.73 -7.06 -12.20
C LEU A 231 -27.84 -8.17 -11.14
N ILE A 232 -28.08 -7.80 -9.89
CA ILE A 232 -28.40 -8.69 -8.79
C ILE A 232 -29.66 -8.20 -8.09
N ALA A 233 -30.40 -9.10 -7.42
CA ALA A 233 -31.69 -8.76 -6.81
C ALA A 233 -31.56 -8.39 -5.33
N MET A 234 -30.57 -8.95 -4.63
CA MET A 234 -30.43 -8.84 -3.17
C MET A 234 -28.98 -9.08 -2.76
N THR A 235 -28.54 -8.33 -1.76
CA THR A 235 -27.27 -8.53 -1.05
C THR A 235 -27.43 -8.21 0.44
N VAL A 236 -26.40 -8.46 1.23
CA VAL A 236 -26.28 -8.02 2.63
C VAL A 236 -24.99 -7.24 2.77
N VAL A 237 -25.05 -6.13 3.48
CA VAL A 237 -23.86 -5.37 3.88
C VAL A 237 -24.06 -4.74 5.27
N ASP A 238 -23.00 -4.27 5.86
CA ASP A 238 -23.04 -3.52 7.11
C ASP A 238 -23.86 -2.23 6.97
N ASP A 239 -24.67 -1.93 7.98
CA ASP A 239 -25.61 -0.81 8.00
C ASP A 239 -24.95 0.55 7.74
N HIS A 240 -23.77 0.79 8.27
CA HIS A 240 -23.01 2.02 8.03
C HIS A 240 -22.55 2.15 6.58
N ILE A 241 -22.20 1.06 5.91
CA ILE A 241 -21.88 1.00 4.49
C ILE A 241 -23.13 1.23 3.65
N ALA A 242 -24.22 0.53 3.98
CA ALA A 242 -25.51 0.68 3.32
C ALA A 242 -26.02 2.12 3.37
N ASN A 243 -25.95 2.76 4.53
CA ASN A 243 -26.39 4.15 4.72
C ASN A 243 -25.61 5.12 3.83
N LEU A 244 -24.29 5.00 3.77
CA LEU A 244 -23.46 5.84 2.90
C LEU A 244 -23.83 5.69 1.42
N TRP A 245 -23.92 4.45 0.94
CA TRP A 245 -24.15 4.20 -0.48
C TRP A 245 -25.59 4.43 -0.91
N SER A 246 -26.59 4.37 0.00
CA SER A 246 -27.98 4.75 -0.30
C SER A 246 -28.16 6.22 -0.64
N GLU A 247 -27.25 7.08 -0.20
CA GLU A 247 -27.24 8.50 -0.60
C GLU A 247 -26.71 8.74 -2.02
N ILE A 248 -26.07 7.71 -2.59
CA ILE A 248 -25.47 7.73 -3.94
C ILE A 248 -26.36 6.98 -4.92
N PHE A 249 -26.85 5.82 -4.52
CA PHE A 249 -27.73 4.96 -5.30
C PHE A 249 -29.17 5.10 -4.80
N SER A 250 -29.96 5.95 -5.45
CA SER A 250 -31.32 6.33 -4.99
C SER A 250 -32.37 5.24 -5.13
N ASN A 251 -32.08 4.15 -5.84
CA ASN A 251 -32.98 3.03 -6.10
C ASN A 251 -32.72 1.81 -5.22
N LEU A 252 -31.97 1.94 -4.14
CA LEU A 252 -31.78 0.91 -3.15
C LEU A 252 -32.85 0.98 -2.05
N THR A 253 -33.34 -0.20 -1.64
CA THR A 253 -34.23 -0.33 -0.48
C THR A 253 -33.46 -1.03 0.65
N LEU A 254 -33.26 -0.31 1.75
CA LEU A 254 -32.56 -0.77 2.94
C LEU A 254 -33.56 -1.29 3.99
N TYR A 255 -33.43 -2.55 4.38
CA TYR A 255 -34.24 -3.16 5.41
C TYR A 255 -33.50 -3.13 6.76
N ARG A 256 -33.53 -1.96 7.44
CA ARG A 256 -32.78 -1.73 8.69
C ARG A 256 -33.24 -2.59 9.87
N ASP A 257 -34.45 -3.08 9.80
CA ASP A 257 -35.05 -3.96 10.82
C ASP A 257 -34.99 -5.46 10.43
N ILE A 258 -34.40 -5.76 9.26
CA ILE A 258 -34.15 -7.12 8.80
C ILE A 258 -32.64 -7.32 8.69
N ALA A 259 -32.04 -7.69 9.81
CA ALA A 259 -30.63 -7.98 9.92
C ALA A 259 -30.40 -9.49 10.06
N ILE A 260 -29.35 -10.00 9.42
CA ILE A 260 -28.88 -11.38 9.61
C ILE A 260 -27.93 -11.50 10.81
N ASN A 261 -27.40 -10.36 11.26
CA ASN A 261 -26.62 -10.19 12.48
C ASN A 261 -26.83 -8.75 13.00
N GLU A 262 -27.03 -8.59 14.32
CA GLU A 262 -27.31 -7.26 14.92
C GLU A 262 -26.14 -6.71 15.74
N ASP A 263 -25.27 -7.57 16.24
CA ASP A 263 -24.20 -7.23 17.19
C ASP A 263 -22.80 -7.50 16.62
N GLY A 264 -22.52 -6.97 15.42
CA GLY A 264 -21.23 -7.10 14.80
C GLY A 264 -20.21 -6.16 15.45
N ASP A 265 -19.05 -6.70 15.81
CA ASP A 265 -17.87 -5.95 16.26
C ASP A 265 -16.78 -5.99 15.21
N ILE A 266 -16.15 -4.84 14.91
CA ILE A 266 -15.10 -4.73 13.90
C ILE A 266 -13.78 -4.37 14.58
N GLY A 267 -12.76 -5.19 14.30
CA GLY A 267 -11.42 -5.04 14.87
C GLY A 267 -10.30 -5.20 13.84
N TRP A 268 -9.08 -4.90 14.29
CA TRP A 268 -7.87 -5.21 13.55
C TRP A 268 -7.41 -6.63 13.90
N ALA A 269 -7.06 -7.42 12.90
CA ALA A 269 -6.59 -8.78 13.13
C ALA A 269 -5.07 -8.86 13.11
N PHE A 270 -4.52 -9.72 13.95
CA PHE A 270 -3.10 -10.06 14.00
C PHE A 270 -2.90 -11.53 14.37
N ARG A 271 -1.67 -12.04 14.18
CA ARG A 271 -1.39 -13.44 14.50
C ARG A 271 -1.58 -13.73 15.98
N LYS A 272 -2.00 -14.95 16.28
CA LYS A 272 -1.99 -15.46 17.66
C LYS A 272 -0.59 -15.36 18.28
N ASN A 273 -0.55 -15.24 19.60
CA ASN A 273 0.68 -15.09 20.38
C ASN A 273 1.45 -13.78 20.07
N SER A 274 0.70 -12.67 19.88
CA SER A 274 1.26 -11.33 19.71
C SER A 274 0.77 -10.38 20.83
N PRO A 275 1.05 -10.67 22.11
CA PRO A 275 0.49 -9.93 23.25
C PRO A 275 0.96 -8.47 23.31
N ARG A 276 2.21 -8.18 22.94
CA ARG A 276 2.73 -6.80 22.92
C ARG A 276 2.08 -5.98 21.80
N LEU A 277 1.85 -6.57 20.64
CA LEU A 277 1.12 -5.91 19.54
C LEU A 277 -0.33 -5.65 19.96
N ALA A 278 -0.99 -6.63 20.58
CA ALA A 278 -2.36 -6.48 21.08
C ALA A 278 -2.47 -5.31 22.09
N GLU A 279 -1.58 -5.25 23.06
CA GLU A 279 -1.52 -4.16 24.04
C GLU A 279 -1.38 -2.79 23.38
N VAL A 280 -0.42 -2.64 22.47
CA VAL A 280 -0.13 -1.37 21.77
C VAL A 280 -1.29 -0.94 20.91
N VAL A 281 -1.88 -1.86 20.13
CA VAL A 281 -3.03 -1.58 19.26
C VAL A 281 -4.26 -1.22 20.11
N ASN A 282 -4.56 -1.98 21.16
CA ASN A 282 -5.72 -1.72 22.02
C ASN A 282 -5.61 -0.35 22.71
N THR A 283 -4.45 -0.03 23.30
CA THR A 283 -4.21 1.29 23.90
C THR A 283 -4.37 2.44 22.91
N PHE A 284 -3.91 2.24 21.68
CA PHE A 284 -4.14 3.20 20.60
C PHE A 284 -5.63 3.36 20.27
N LEU A 285 -6.35 2.24 20.10
CA LEU A 285 -7.76 2.25 19.72
C LEU A 285 -8.67 2.86 20.79
N GLU A 286 -8.32 2.77 22.08
CA GLU A 286 -9.04 3.49 23.13
C GLU A 286 -9.17 4.98 22.86
N THR A 287 -8.20 5.58 22.19
CA THR A 287 -8.17 7.02 21.87
C THR A 287 -8.72 7.36 20.48
N THR A 288 -8.93 6.36 19.61
CA THR A 288 -9.28 6.56 18.20
C THR A 288 -10.49 5.79 17.72
N LYS A 289 -11.08 4.91 18.54
CA LYS A 289 -12.33 4.20 18.22
C LYS A 289 -13.52 5.14 18.06
N LYS A 290 -14.60 4.65 17.42
CA LYS A 290 -15.88 5.38 17.35
C LYS A 290 -16.34 5.76 18.77
N GLY A 291 -16.81 6.99 18.92
CA GLY A 291 -17.15 7.59 20.23
C GLY A 291 -16.06 8.52 20.79
N THR A 292 -14.81 8.38 20.37
CA THR A 292 -13.74 9.33 20.71
C THR A 292 -13.74 10.55 19.77
N LYS A 293 -13.09 11.64 20.20
CA LYS A 293 -12.99 12.85 19.37
C LYS A 293 -12.32 12.56 18.01
N VAL A 294 -11.21 11.82 18.01
CA VAL A 294 -10.45 11.50 16.79
C VAL A 294 -11.25 10.53 15.92
N GLY A 295 -11.75 9.44 16.50
CA GLY A 295 -12.55 8.46 15.78
C GLY A 295 -13.78 9.11 15.13
N ASN A 296 -14.53 9.92 15.87
CA ASN A 296 -15.72 10.57 15.34
C ASN A 296 -15.42 11.50 14.15
N VAL A 297 -14.27 12.20 14.15
CA VAL A 297 -13.87 13.04 13.01
C VAL A 297 -13.58 12.16 11.79
N ILE A 298 -12.81 11.06 11.95
CA ILE A 298 -12.47 10.15 10.86
C ILE A 298 -13.72 9.47 10.30
N PHE A 299 -14.56 8.90 11.17
CA PHE A 299 -15.78 8.20 10.75
C PHE A 299 -16.79 9.15 10.09
N LYS A 300 -16.96 10.36 10.62
CA LYS A 300 -17.81 11.38 10.00
C LYS A 300 -17.34 11.72 8.60
N LYS A 301 -16.04 11.89 8.41
CA LYS A 301 -15.43 12.26 7.12
C LYS A 301 -15.71 11.24 6.02
N TYR A 302 -15.72 9.94 6.35
CA TYR A 302 -15.80 8.87 5.34
C TYR A 302 -17.13 8.10 5.34
N LEU A 303 -17.91 8.11 6.43
CA LEU A 303 -19.16 7.36 6.54
C LEU A 303 -20.41 8.24 6.59
N HIS A 304 -20.27 9.55 6.85
CA HIS A 304 -21.41 10.46 6.91
C HIS A 304 -21.31 11.65 5.93
N ASP A 305 -20.10 12.00 5.49
CA ASP A 305 -19.92 13.05 4.47
C ASP A 305 -19.68 12.39 3.11
N ASN A 306 -20.69 12.41 2.24
CA ASN A 306 -20.61 11.83 0.90
C ASN A 306 -19.96 12.77 -0.13
N LYS A 307 -19.46 13.95 0.29
CA LYS A 307 -18.80 14.89 -0.63
C LYS A 307 -17.60 14.29 -1.31
N TRP A 308 -16.83 13.46 -0.61
CA TRP A 308 -15.66 12.80 -1.18
C TRP A 308 -16.02 11.75 -2.23
N VAL A 309 -17.22 11.13 -2.15
CA VAL A 309 -17.74 10.20 -3.17
C VAL A 309 -18.42 10.96 -4.31
N LYS A 310 -19.20 12.02 -3.99
CA LYS A 310 -19.85 12.89 -4.98
C LYS A 310 -18.86 13.82 -5.69
N ASN A 311 -17.80 14.22 -5.01
CA ASN A 311 -16.60 14.85 -5.57
C ASN A 311 -15.63 13.83 -6.19
N VAL A 312 -16.13 12.66 -6.58
CA VAL A 312 -15.44 11.88 -7.62
C VAL A 312 -15.33 12.81 -8.82
N LEU A 313 -14.26 13.55 -8.81
CA LEU A 313 -13.72 14.49 -9.78
C LEU A 313 -14.79 15.14 -10.65
N PRO A 314 -14.95 16.47 -10.66
CA PRO A 314 -15.74 17.10 -11.70
C PRO A 314 -15.30 16.54 -13.05
N PRO A 315 -16.16 16.40 -14.05
CA PRO A 315 -15.84 15.81 -15.34
C PRO A 315 -14.52 16.32 -15.95
N GLU A 316 -14.20 17.59 -15.69
CA GLU A 316 -12.95 18.25 -16.10
C GLU A 316 -11.71 17.68 -15.37
N ALA A 317 -11.83 17.36 -14.09
CA ALA A 317 -10.71 16.77 -13.33
C ALA A 317 -10.54 15.28 -13.64
N ILE A 318 -11.62 14.56 -13.97
CA ILE A 318 -11.57 13.20 -14.53
C ILE A 318 -10.88 13.23 -15.90
N ALA A 319 -11.28 14.13 -16.77
CA ALA A 319 -10.68 14.31 -18.09
C ALA A 319 -9.19 14.68 -17.97
N SER A 320 -8.83 15.57 -17.04
CA SER A 320 -7.44 15.93 -16.75
C SER A 320 -6.62 14.76 -16.23
N TYR A 321 -7.17 13.95 -15.31
CA TYR A 321 -6.51 12.75 -14.81
C TYR A 321 -6.34 11.70 -15.90
N HIS A 322 -7.36 11.46 -16.74
CA HIS A 322 -7.26 10.56 -17.88
C HIS A 322 -6.20 11.02 -18.88
N SER A 323 -6.13 12.32 -19.18
CA SER A 323 -5.11 12.85 -20.07
C SER A 323 -3.69 12.61 -19.55
N VAL A 324 -3.47 12.77 -18.24
CA VAL A 324 -2.20 12.44 -17.60
C VAL A 324 -1.87 10.95 -17.75
N VAL A 325 -2.82 10.06 -17.46
CA VAL A 325 -2.61 8.61 -17.59
C VAL A 325 -2.29 8.23 -19.04
N GLU A 326 -2.97 8.80 -20.01
CA GLU A 326 -2.71 8.53 -21.45
C GLU A 326 -1.32 9.03 -21.88
N LEU A 327 -0.83 10.16 -21.34
CA LEU A 327 0.55 10.60 -21.57
C LEU A 327 1.56 9.61 -20.99
N PHE A 328 1.33 9.09 -19.78
CA PHE A 328 2.20 8.06 -19.19
C PHE A 328 2.18 6.78 -20.02
N LYS A 329 1.03 6.30 -20.48
CA LYS A 329 0.94 5.14 -21.37
C LYS A 329 1.72 5.39 -22.67
N LYS A 330 1.46 6.52 -23.35
CA LYS A 330 2.11 6.89 -24.60
C LYS A 330 3.64 6.83 -24.51
N TYR A 331 4.20 7.48 -23.49
CA TYR A 331 5.66 7.57 -23.37
C TYR A 331 6.28 6.34 -22.71
N ALA A 332 5.55 5.62 -21.86
CA ALA A 332 5.99 4.33 -21.36
C ALA A 332 6.11 3.30 -22.49
N ASP A 333 5.12 3.22 -23.38
CA ASP A 333 5.16 2.37 -24.57
C ASP A 333 6.34 2.77 -25.50
N GLN A 334 6.53 4.06 -25.75
CA GLN A 334 7.62 4.57 -26.58
C GLN A 334 9.01 4.24 -26.06
N TYR A 335 9.18 4.21 -24.73
CA TYR A 335 10.47 4.03 -24.05
C TYR A 335 10.57 2.67 -23.32
N GLU A 336 9.65 1.74 -23.57
CA GLU A 336 9.63 0.36 -23.05
C GLU A 336 9.61 0.29 -21.50
N PHE A 337 8.75 1.10 -20.87
CA PHE A 337 8.47 1.05 -19.43
C PHE A 337 7.06 0.52 -19.15
N ASP A 338 6.87 -0.02 -17.94
CA ASP A 338 5.53 -0.17 -17.39
C ASP A 338 5.01 1.21 -16.95
N TYR A 339 3.91 1.68 -17.54
CA TYR A 339 3.36 3.00 -17.24
C TYR A 339 2.92 3.16 -15.79
N LEU A 340 2.52 2.07 -15.09
CA LEU A 340 2.19 2.12 -13.68
C LEU A 340 3.44 2.39 -12.83
N MET A 341 4.58 1.89 -13.27
CA MET A 341 5.86 2.06 -12.60
C MET A 341 6.39 3.49 -12.74
N THR A 342 6.34 4.06 -13.95
CA THR A 342 6.74 5.45 -14.18
C THR A 342 5.75 6.45 -13.58
N LYS A 343 4.45 6.10 -13.54
CA LYS A 343 3.43 6.85 -12.79
C LYS A 343 3.70 6.83 -11.28
N ALA A 344 4.14 5.70 -10.73
CA ALA A 344 4.51 5.60 -9.32
C ALA A 344 5.73 6.46 -8.97
N LEU A 345 6.71 6.54 -9.90
CA LEU A 345 7.83 7.48 -9.78
C LEU A 345 7.33 8.93 -9.77
N ALA A 346 6.51 9.32 -10.74
CA ALA A 346 5.97 10.68 -10.81
C ALA A 346 5.14 11.04 -9.57
N TYR A 347 4.45 10.05 -9.00
CA TYR A 347 3.76 10.25 -7.74
C TYR A 347 4.73 10.49 -6.57
N GLN A 348 5.82 9.75 -6.49
CA GLN A 348 6.89 9.98 -5.50
C GLN A 348 7.52 11.39 -5.66
N GLU A 349 7.69 11.85 -6.88
CA GLU A 349 8.29 13.14 -7.21
C GLU A 349 7.38 14.34 -6.85
N SER A 350 6.15 14.31 -7.31
CA SER A 350 5.27 15.47 -7.28
C SER A 350 3.88 15.22 -6.71
N GLN A 351 3.50 13.97 -6.42
CA GLN A 351 2.11 13.54 -6.19
C GLN A 351 1.22 13.78 -7.43
N LEU A 352 1.82 13.67 -8.62
CA LEU A 352 1.22 13.97 -9.94
C LEU A 352 0.82 15.46 -10.12
N ASP A 353 1.37 16.35 -9.32
CA ASP A 353 1.15 17.80 -9.44
C ASP A 353 2.20 18.42 -10.38
N HIS A 354 1.74 18.82 -11.58
CA HIS A 354 2.62 19.44 -12.57
C HIS A 354 3.05 20.87 -12.19
N SER A 355 2.38 21.53 -11.27
CA SER A 355 2.75 22.88 -10.83
C SER A 355 3.91 22.90 -9.84
N LYS A 356 4.30 21.73 -9.30
CA LYS A 356 5.28 21.60 -8.24
C LYS A 356 6.68 22.06 -8.70
N ARG A 357 7.33 22.86 -7.83
CA ARG A 357 8.74 23.28 -7.97
C ARG A 357 9.51 22.88 -6.72
N SER A 358 10.68 22.28 -6.90
CA SER A 358 11.56 21.96 -5.77
C SER A 358 12.44 23.16 -5.41
N PRO A 359 13.00 23.23 -4.18
CA PRO A 359 13.97 24.26 -3.80
C PRO A 359 15.22 24.27 -4.69
N CYS A 360 15.58 23.13 -5.29
CA CYS A 360 16.73 23.00 -6.20
C CYS A 360 16.37 23.31 -7.66
N GLY A 361 15.14 23.78 -7.96
CA GLY A 361 14.70 24.21 -9.29
C GLY A 361 14.17 23.07 -10.18
N ALA A 362 13.99 21.85 -9.66
CA ALA A 362 13.29 20.80 -10.39
C ALA A 362 11.81 21.17 -10.57
N PHE A 363 11.24 20.83 -11.74
CA PHE A 363 9.91 21.26 -12.13
C PHE A 363 9.02 20.15 -12.64
N GLY A 364 7.74 20.29 -12.33
CA GLY A 364 6.65 19.58 -12.94
C GLY A 364 6.41 18.18 -12.38
N ILE A 365 5.57 17.41 -13.08
CA ILE A 365 5.09 16.11 -12.64
C ILE A 365 6.21 15.09 -12.44
N MET A 366 7.29 15.19 -13.24
CA MET A 366 8.47 14.32 -13.17
C MET A 366 9.64 14.94 -12.41
N GLN A 367 9.49 16.16 -11.85
CA GLN A 367 10.53 16.89 -11.10
C GLN A 367 11.91 16.90 -11.81
N LEU A 368 11.93 17.31 -13.07
CA LEU A 368 13.16 17.44 -13.85
C LEU A 368 13.82 18.79 -13.64
N LEU A 369 15.15 18.78 -13.56
CA LEU A 369 15.93 20.01 -13.66
C LEU A 369 15.92 20.52 -15.10
N PRO A 370 15.73 21.83 -15.36
CA PRO A 370 15.76 22.39 -16.72
C PRO A 370 17.03 22.04 -17.49
N GLN A 371 18.17 22.02 -16.82
CA GLN A 371 19.45 21.63 -17.44
C GLN A 371 19.48 20.15 -17.85
N THR A 372 18.86 19.25 -17.09
CA THR A 372 18.74 17.83 -17.45
C THR A 372 17.86 17.66 -18.66
N ALA A 373 16.74 18.39 -18.72
CA ALA A 373 15.81 18.37 -19.83
C ALA A 373 16.42 18.93 -21.12
N ALA A 374 17.25 19.96 -21.01
CA ALA A 374 17.95 20.58 -22.13
C ALA A 374 19.23 19.82 -22.56
N ASP A 375 19.73 18.87 -21.74
CA ASP A 375 20.92 18.06 -22.11
C ASP A 375 20.68 17.32 -23.43
N LYS A 376 21.76 17.19 -24.23
CA LYS A 376 21.70 16.58 -25.57
C LYS A 376 21.09 15.16 -25.60
N ASN A 377 21.21 14.43 -24.52
CA ASN A 377 20.65 13.08 -24.42
C ASN A 377 19.12 13.09 -24.17
N VAL A 378 18.56 14.18 -23.65
CA VAL A 378 17.12 14.39 -23.48
C VAL A 378 16.58 15.31 -24.57
N GLY A 379 17.10 16.53 -24.69
CA GLY A 379 16.79 17.48 -25.76
C GLY A 379 15.35 17.98 -25.80
N ILE A 380 14.69 18.08 -24.62
CA ILE A 380 13.32 18.55 -24.47
C ILE A 380 13.32 19.69 -23.41
N PRO A 381 13.73 20.91 -23.77
CA PRO A 381 13.95 21.99 -22.80
C PRO A 381 12.65 22.60 -22.24
N ASN A 382 11.51 22.48 -22.95
CA ASN A 382 10.27 23.16 -22.60
C ASN A 382 9.39 22.35 -21.61
N ILE A 383 9.98 21.97 -20.48
CA ILE A 383 9.33 21.12 -19.48
C ILE A 383 8.22 21.80 -18.68
N GLU A 384 7.91 23.07 -18.93
CA GLU A 384 6.74 23.73 -18.36
C GLU A 384 5.41 23.22 -18.93
N LYS A 385 5.43 22.62 -20.12
CA LYS A 385 4.28 21.87 -20.66
C LYS A 385 4.24 20.49 -20.05
N LEU A 386 3.04 20.07 -19.62
CA LEU A 386 2.82 18.76 -18.99
C LEU A 386 3.32 17.61 -19.88
N GLU A 387 2.97 17.61 -21.15
CA GLU A 387 3.37 16.55 -22.09
C GLU A 387 4.89 16.51 -22.27
N ASP A 388 5.53 17.66 -22.47
CA ASP A 388 6.99 17.76 -22.61
C ASP A 388 7.72 17.31 -21.34
N ASN A 389 7.16 17.57 -20.16
CA ASN A 389 7.70 17.13 -18.88
C ASN A 389 7.65 15.61 -18.73
N VAL A 390 6.49 14.99 -19.04
CA VAL A 390 6.32 13.53 -19.03
C VAL A 390 7.27 12.89 -20.06
N HIS A 391 7.33 13.44 -21.27
CA HIS A 391 8.20 12.98 -22.33
C HIS A 391 9.69 13.04 -21.93
N ALA A 392 10.13 14.18 -21.44
CA ALA A 392 11.52 14.38 -21.00
C ALA A 392 11.91 13.42 -19.86
N GLY A 393 10.98 13.20 -18.90
CA GLY A 393 11.18 12.25 -17.80
C GLY A 393 11.39 10.82 -18.28
N HIS A 394 10.54 10.32 -19.16
CA HIS A 394 10.69 8.99 -19.72
C HIS A 394 11.96 8.84 -20.57
N LYS A 395 12.27 9.84 -21.37
CA LYS A 395 13.50 9.84 -22.17
C LYS A 395 14.77 9.84 -21.32
N TYR A 396 14.75 10.58 -20.20
CA TYR A 396 15.84 10.58 -19.24
C TYR A 396 15.97 9.23 -18.51
N LEU A 397 14.87 8.62 -18.11
CA LEU A 397 14.88 7.27 -17.53
C LEU A 397 15.47 6.25 -18.54
N ARG A 398 15.07 6.30 -19.82
CA ARG A 398 15.60 5.43 -20.86
C ARG A 398 17.09 5.64 -21.05
N PHE A 399 17.55 6.90 -21.12
CA PHE A 399 18.95 7.22 -21.18
C PHE A 399 19.76 6.63 -20.01
N ILE A 400 19.23 6.73 -18.78
CA ILE A 400 19.87 6.13 -17.62
C ILE A 400 19.98 4.61 -17.78
N GLN A 401 18.93 3.95 -18.20
CA GLN A 401 18.93 2.49 -18.39
C GLN A 401 19.94 2.06 -19.44
N ASP A 402 19.88 2.64 -20.62
CA ASP A 402 20.73 2.27 -21.77
C ASP A 402 22.20 2.54 -21.48
N ARG A 403 22.50 3.60 -20.75
CA ARG A 403 23.87 4.00 -20.49
C ARG A 403 24.52 3.28 -19.32
N TYR A 404 23.74 2.90 -18.29
CA TYR A 404 24.28 2.49 -17.00
C TYR A 404 23.78 1.14 -16.50
N PHE A 405 22.68 0.61 -17.05
CA PHE A 405 22.03 -0.62 -16.57
C PHE A 405 21.53 -1.51 -17.70
N ASN A 406 22.31 -1.59 -18.80
CA ASN A 406 21.94 -2.36 -19.98
C ASN A 406 22.45 -3.82 -19.95
N GLU A 407 23.10 -4.25 -18.86
CA GLU A 407 23.61 -5.61 -18.74
C GLU A 407 22.46 -6.63 -18.79
N PRO A 408 22.58 -7.71 -19.59
CA PRO A 408 21.50 -8.67 -19.77
C PRO A 408 21.18 -9.47 -18.50
N GLU A 409 22.10 -9.52 -17.54
CA GLU A 409 21.94 -10.18 -16.26
C GLU A 409 21.04 -9.41 -15.27
N ILE A 410 20.72 -8.16 -15.57
CA ILE A 410 19.79 -7.37 -14.77
C ILE A 410 18.36 -7.63 -15.26
N ASP A 411 17.53 -8.25 -14.44
CA ASP A 411 16.11 -8.43 -14.76
C ASP A 411 15.34 -7.09 -14.84
N ASN A 412 14.17 -7.10 -15.47
CA ASN A 412 13.39 -5.89 -15.70
C ASN A 412 13.01 -5.14 -14.42
N LEU A 413 12.67 -5.84 -13.34
CA LEU A 413 12.32 -5.20 -12.08
C LEU A 413 13.53 -4.46 -11.51
N ASN A 414 14.64 -5.16 -11.34
CA ASN A 414 15.84 -4.59 -10.75
C ASN A 414 16.45 -3.48 -11.63
N ARG A 415 16.36 -3.61 -12.96
CA ARG A 415 16.75 -2.55 -13.90
C ARG A 415 15.98 -1.25 -13.63
N ASN A 416 14.66 -1.33 -13.46
CA ASN A 416 13.84 -0.18 -13.13
C ASN A 416 14.19 0.39 -11.74
N LEU A 417 14.35 -0.45 -10.71
CA LEU A 417 14.66 0.00 -9.35
C LEU A 417 16.03 0.70 -9.29
N LEU A 418 17.05 0.15 -9.95
CA LEU A 418 18.38 0.78 -10.07
C LEU A 418 18.32 2.09 -10.85
N THR A 419 17.48 2.15 -11.90
CA THR A 419 17.24 3.38 -12.67
C THR A 419 16.58 4.45 -11.81
N PHE A 420 15.60 4.11 -11.01
CA PHE A 420 14.93 5.04 -10.09
C PHE A 420 15.88 5.53 -8.99
N ALA A 421 16.68 4.64 -8.43
CA ALA A 421 17.74 5.03 -7.51
C ALA A 421 18.72 6.02 -8.16
N ALA A 422 19.09 5.79 -9.43
CA ALA A 422 19.97 6.66 -10.19
C ALA A 422 19.30 7.99 -10.58
N TYR A 423 18.01 8.00 -10.83
CA TYR A 423 17.23 9.21 -11.06
C TYR A 423 17.28 10.16 -9.85
N ASN A 424 17.16 9.60 -8.65
CA ASN A 424 17.21 10.34 -7.37
C ASN A 424 18.64 10.71 -6.96
N ALA A 425 19.55 9.74 -6.92
CA ALA A 425 20.89 9.91 -6.32
C ALA A 425 22.01 10.19 -7.32
N GLY A 426 21.74 10.06 -8.61
CA GLY A 426 22.69 10.18 -9.71
C GLY A 426 23.32 8.84 -10.12
N PRO A 427 23.48 8.59 -11.45
CA PRO A 427 23.90 7.28 -11.98
C PRO A 427 25.28 6.82 -11.48
N LYS A 428 26.26 7.73 -11.44
CA LYS A 428 27.62 7.39 -11.00
C LYS A 428 27.62 6.84 -9.58
N ARG A 429 26.85 7.46 -8.68
CA ARG A 429 26.75 7.03 -7.28
C ARG A 429 26.19 5.62 -7.18
N ILE A 430 25.17 5.28 -7.95
CA ILE A 430 24.58 3.93 -7.94
C ILE A 430 25.55 2.89 -8.53
N LEU A 431 26.34 3.22 -9.55
CA LEU A 431 27.40 2.33 -10.05
C LEU A 431 28.48 2.05 -8.98
N ASP A 432 28.87 3.08 -8.22
CA ASP A 432 29.82 2.92 -7.11
C ASP A 432 29.25 2.01 -6.01
N LEU A 433 27.97 2.15 -5.69
CA LEU A 433 27.26 1.26 -4.72
C LEU A 433 27.15 -0.18 -5.22
N ARG A 434 26.85 -0.40 -6.50
CA ARG A 434 26.84 -1.74 -7.13
C ARG A 434 28.22 -2.40 -7.04
N SER A 435 29.28 -1.63 -7.33
CA SER A 435 30.65 -2.11 -7.24
C SER A 435 31.01 -2.51 -5.79
N GLU A 436 30.58 -1.72 -4.81
CA GLU A 436 30.78 -2.02 -3.40
C GLU A 436 29.97 -3.24 -2.95
N ALA A 437 28.72 -3.39 -3.41
CA ALA A 437 27.89 -4.55 -3.17
C ALA A 437 28.61 -5.84 -3.63
N LYS A 438 29.11 -5.84 -4.86
CA LYS A 438 29.91 -6.96 -5.41
C LYS A 438 31.14 -7.27 -4.57
N ARG A 439 31.87 -6.25 -4.12
CA ARG A 439 33.06 -6.42 -3.29
C ARG A 439 32.75 -7.08 -1.94
N ARG A 440 31.54 -6.88 -1.42
CA ARG A 440 31.06 -7.47 -0.16
C ARG A 440 30.35 -8.82 -0.33
N GLY A 441 30.32 -9.37 -1.54
CA GLY A 441 29.65 -10.66 -1.81
C GLY A 441 28.13 -10.56 -1.94
N LEU A 442 27.60 -9.34 -2.15
CA LEU A 442 26.19 -9.09 -2.44
C LEU A 442 25.97 -9.06 -3.97
N GLU A 443 24.72 -9.29 -4.39
CA GLU A 443 24.34 -9.27 -5.81
C GLU A 443 24.24 -7.85 -6.35
N PRO A 444 25.16 -7.39 -7.20
CA PRO A 444 25.20 -6.00 -7.67
C PRO A 444 24.04 -5.64 -8.61
N ASN A 445 23.37 -6.63 -9.16
CA ASN A 445 22.26 -6.52 -10.10
C ASN A 445 20.88 -6.56 -9.43
N ILE A 446 20.84 -6.76 -8.12
CA ILE A 446 19.60 -6.82 -7.33
C ILE A 446 19.57 -5.62 -6.37
N TRP A 447 18.49 -4.84 -6.42
CA TRP A 447 18.32 -3.70 -5.52
C TRP A 447 18.04 -4.13 -4.09
N PHE A 448 16.89 -4.79 -3.87
CA PHE A 448 16.45 -5.16 -2.53
C PHE A 448 17.42 -6.15 -1.86
N LYS A 449 17.75 -5.87 -0.60
CA LYS A 449 18.68 -6.67 0.24
C LYS A 449 20.12 -6.76 -0.27
N ASN A 450 20.47 -6.07 -1.34
CA ASN A 450 21.80 -6.08 -1.92
C ASN A 450 22.33 -4.64 -2.08
N VAL A 451 22.12 -3.99 -3.23
CA VAL A 451 22.59 -2.61 -3.45
C VAL A 451 21.92 -1.63 -2.47
N GLU A 452 20.69 -1.88 -2.09
CA GLU A 452 19.93 -1.14 -1.09
C GLU A 452 20.68 -1.02 0.26
N LEU A 453 21.29 -2.11 0.74
CA LEU A 453 22.04 -2.12 2.00
C LEU A 453 23.24 -1.20 1.94
N ILE A 454 23.97 -1.24 0.83
CA ILE A 454 25.11 -0.37 0.60
C ILE A 454 24.66 1.10 0.46
N ALA A 455 23.51 1.32 -0.20
CA ALA A 455 22.92 2.66 -0.33
C ALA A 455 22.55 3.24 1.04
N ALA A 456 21.88 2.44 1.88
CA ALA A 456 21.49 2.83 3.24
C ALA A 456 22.73 3.26 4.07
N GLU A 457 23.83 2.52 3.96
CA GLU A 457 25.08 2.78 4.68
C GLU A 457 25.82 4.00 4.14
N LYS A 458 26.02 4.08 2.81
CA LYS A 458 26.94 5.07 2.20
C LYS A 458 26.28 6.42 1.87
N ILE A 459 25.01 6.43 1.50
CA ILE A 459 24.32 7.65 1.07
C ILE A 459 23.06 7.95 1.88
N GLY A 460 22.76 7.12 2.87
CA GLY A 460 21.64 7.31 3.78
C GLY A 460 20.31 6.76 3.26
N ARG A 461 19.26 6.93 4.07
CA ARG A 461 17.96 6.29 3.86
C ARG A 461 17.09 6.97 2.80
N GLU A 462 17.43 8.18 2.36
CA GLU A 462 16.57 8.95 1.45
C GLU A 462 16.32 8.19 0.13
N THR A 463 17.40 7.77 -0.56
CA THR A 463 17.29 7.02 -1.81
C THR A 463 16.65 5.65 -1.61
N VAL A 464 16.93 4.97 -0.50
CA VAL A 464 16.31 3.68 -0.16
C VAL A 464 14.80 3.85 0.00
N GLN A 465 14.39 4.83 0.79
CA GLN A 465 12.98 5.14 1.01
C GLN A 465 12.27 5.58 -0.29
N TYR A 466 12.96 6.35 -1.11
CA TYR A 466 12.47 6.79 -2.42
C TYR A 466 12.12 5.60 -3.32
N VAL A 467 13.04 4.64 -3.49
CA VAL A 467 12.82 3.45 -4.33
C VAL A 467 11.75 2.54 -3.73
N SER A 468 11.78 2.33 -2.42
CA SER A 468 10.77 1.52 -1.70
C SER A 468 9.37 2.12 -1.82
N ASN A 469 9.23 3.45 -1.75
CA ASN A 469 7.96 4.14 -1.94
C ASN A 469 7.42 3.94 -3.36
N ILE A 470 8.27 4.12 -4.38
CA ILE A 470 7.88 3.91 -5.78
C ILE A 470 7.37 2.49 -5.99
N TYR A 471 8.09 1.49 -5.48
CA TYR A 471 7.69 0.10 -5.62
C TYR A 471 6.34 -0.18 -4.93
N ARG A 472 6.10 0.38 -3.74
CA ARG A 472 4.81 0.29 -3.04
C ARG A 472 3.67 0.89 -3.84
N TYR A 473 3.86 2.10 -4.39
CA TYR A 473 2.85 2.75 -5.23
C TYR A 473 2.58 1.95 -6.50
N TYR A 474 3.62 1.39 -7.10
CA TYR A 474 3.48 0.50 -8.26
C TYR A 474 2.60 -0.71 -7.94
N ILE A 475 2.88 -1.43 -6.85
CA ILE A 475 2.07 -2.58 -6.43
C ILE A 475 0.62 -2.17 -6.16
N ALA A 476 0.39 -1.06 -5.45
CA ALA A 476 -0.95 -0.55 -5.20
C ALA A 476 -1.70 -0.21 -6.50
N TYR A 477 -1.05 0.46 -7.46
CA TYR A 477 -1.63 0.78 -8.76
C TYR A 477 -1.94 -0.48 -9.59
N LYS A 478 -1.03 -1.46 -9.57
CA LYS A 478 -1.22 -2.73 -10.27
C LYS A 478 -2.44 -3.49 -9.72
N LEU A 479 -2.56 -3.62 -8.41
CA LEU A 479 -3.70 -4.27 -7.76
C LEU A 479 -5.01 -3.51 -8.04
N ALA A 480 -4.99 -2.18 -7.96
CA ALA A 480 -6.17 -1.36 -8.28
C ALA A 480 -6.61 -1.55 -9.74
N LYS A 481 -5.65 -1.59 -10.68
CA LYS A 481 -5.94 -1.84 -12.10
C LYS A 481 -6.49 -3.25 -12.32
N GLU A 482 -5.84 -4.28 -11.78
CA GLU A 482 -6.30 -5.67 -11.90
C GLU A 482 -7.72 -5.84 -11.34
N LYS A 483 -8.00 -5.22 -10.19
CA LYS A 483 -9.35 -5.20 -9.61
C LYS A 483 -10.36 -4.52 -10.54
N ALA A 484 -10.06 -3.33 -11.05
CA ALA A 484 -10.94 -2.61 -11.96
C ALA A 484 -11.21 -3.41 -13.25
N ASP A 485 -10.18 -4.00 -13.85
CA ASP A 485 -10.29 -4.82 -15.07
C ASP A 485 -11.19 -6.04 -14.84
N ARG A 486 -11.06 -6.72 -13.69
CA ARG A 486 -11.90 -7.90 -13.35
C ARG A 486 -13.34 -7.50 -13.08
N VAL A 487 -13.56 -6.42 -12.33
CA VAL A 487 -14.91 -5.88 -12.08
C VAL A 487 -15.57 -5.56 -13.45
N GLN A 488 -14.89 -4.84 -14.33
CA GLN A 488 -15.40 -4.51 -15.65
C GLN A 488 -15.74 -5.74 -16.49
N GLN A 489 -14.86 -6.76 -16.52
CA GLN A 489 -15.12 -8.02 -17.25
C GLN A 489 -16.36 -8.74 -16.71
N ARG A 490 -16.56 -8.76 -15.38
CA ARG A 490 -17.77 -9.37 -14.78
C ARG A 490 -19.02 -8.60 -15.10
N TYR A 491 -19.01 -7.26 -15.05
CA TYR A 491 -20.14 -6.44 -15.50
C TYR A 491 -20.52 -6.76 -16.95
N ILE A 492 -19.55 -6.80 -17.85
CA ILE A 492 -19.78 -7.12 -19.27
C ILE A 492 -20.38 -8.53 -19.43
N SER A 493 -19.89 -9.52 -18.67
CA SER A 493 -20.40 -10.89 -18.74
C SER A 493 -21.85 -11.01 -18.22
N MET A 494 -22.18 -10.30 -17.12
CA MET A 494 -23.52 -10.29 -16.55
C MET A 494 -24.52 -9.54 -17.45
N ALA A 495 -24.13 -8.42 -18.04
CA ALA A 495 -24.95 -7.66 -18.97
C ALA A 495 -25.29 -8.47 -20.25
N LYS A 496 -24.42 -9.39 -20.68
CA LYS A 496 -24.70 -10.29 -21.81
C LYS A 496 -25.74 -11.38 -21.48
N ILE A 497 -25.86 -11.75 -20.21
CA ILE A 497 -26.80 -12.78 -19.74
C ILE A 497 -28.21 -12.20 -19.52
N THR A 498 -28.32 -10.87 -19.33
CA THR A 498 -29.59 -10.16 -19.08
C THR A 498 -29.85 -9.18 -20.24
N PRO A 499 -30.47 -9.63 -21.37
CA PRO A 499 -30.58 -8.82 -22.58
C PRO A 499 -31.48 -7.58 -22.50
N ASP A 500 -32.23 -7.40 -21.43
CA ASP A 500 -33.29 -6.36 -21.34
C ASP A 500 -32.80 -5.01 -20.76
N LEU A 501 -31.49 -4.82 -20.70
CA LEU A 501 -30.88 -3.59 -20.14
C LEU A 501 -30.41 -2.63 -21.27
N SER A 502 -31.35 -2.15 -22.11
CA SER A 502 -31.07 -1.12 -23.14
C SER A 502 -30.71 0.28 -22.58
N GLY A 503 -30.49 0.39 -21.26
CA GLY A 503 -30.19 1.63 -20.54
C GLY A 503 -28.71 1.90 -20.22
N PHE A 504 -27.76 1.10 -20.69
CA PHE A 504 -26.34 1.23 -20.34
C PHE A 504 -25.65 2.46 -20.98
N LYS A 505 -25.93 3.65 -20.48
CA LYS A 505 -25.17 4.87 -20.81
C LYS A 505 -23.83 5.00 -20.04
N MET A 506 -23.68 4.30 -18.92
CA MET A 506 -22.56 4.51 -17.96
C MET A 506 -21.25 3.74 -18.26
N LEU A 507 -21.28 2.74 -19.16
CA LEU A 507 -20.07 1.98 -19.52
C LEU A 507 -19.06 2.77 -20.39
N LYS A 508 -19.42 3.96 -20.85
CA LYS A 508 -18.49 4.82 -21.62
C LYS A 508 -17.69 5.79 -20.73
N GLU A 509 -18.04 5.95 -19.46
CA GLU A 509 -17.42 6.93 -18.57
C GLU A 509 -16.36 6.32 -17.61
N ILE A 510 -16.18 4.98 -17.64
CA ILE A 510 -15.17 4.28 -16.78
C ILE A 510 -13.90 3.92 -17.57
N ARG A 511 -13.79 4.38 -18.82
CA ARG A 511 -12.54 4.23 -19.57
C ARG A 511 -11.50 5.27 -19.25
#